data_05e4b3f2de96a9cccb8a38b25b87a047
#
_entry.id   05e4b3f2de96a9cccb8a38b25b87a047
#
_cell.length_a   1.000
_cell.length_b   1.000
_cell.length_c   1.000
_cell.angle_alpha   90.00
_cell.angle_beta   90.00
_cell.angle_gamma   90.00
#
_symmetry.space_group_name_H-M   'P 1'
#
loop_
_entity.id
_entity.type
_entity.pdbx_description
1 polymer ?
#
loop_
_entity_poly.entity_id
_entity_poly.type
_entity_poly.pdbx_seq_one_letter_code
_entity_poly.pdbx_strand_id
1 'polypeptide(L)'
;MKKQFFSVLLLTVLVGCNPSENQKKMTENIDNNPLLVESTLPYGAPDFSKIKDEHYRPALLKGMALQNERIAAIASNNEAPTFENTIVALEKSGVELERASAVFNALTEAHTNDTLKVLQKELSPKFAEHADGIHLNEKLFARIKALYDKRESLQLDAESLKLLENYYEDFVVAGANLSTTDKETLKKYNSELASLETDFNQTLLEGSLAAAQTINGQKVAIVNTTQQPLLSELADRNQRKQLFEAAWNRTDGGAHNTNDILKRIALLRAKKAELLGFKNYAEWSLQRTMAKTPAAIAQFFKDLVPASVGKAKAEAKEIQAQIAKTGGKFSLEPYDWNFYAEQVRKAKYDLDENEIKPYFELKNALENGVFYAATKLYGITFKERKDIPVYHPDVLVYELFEEDGTPLGLFYGDFFARESKRGGAWMSNFVNQSKLLGTKPVIYNVCNYVKPTDSKPALLTY
;
A
#
# COMPACT_ATOMS: atom_id res chain seq x y z
N MET A 1 5.75 -72.74 -52.18
CA MET A 1 5.26 -71.98 -51.03
C MET A 1 6.14 -70.74 -50.90
N LYS A 2 5.68 -69.61 -51.45
CA LYS A 2 6.42 -68.32 -51.41
C LYS A 2 5.90 -67.50 -50.26
N LYS A 3 6.77 -67.09 -49.30
CA LYS A 3 6.46 -66.13 -48.23
C LYS A 3 6.74 -64.75 -48.78
N GLN A 4 5.69 -63.90 -48.81
CA GLN A 4 5.82 -62.46 -49.09
C GLN A 4 6.07 -61.76 -47.78
N PHE A 5 7.16 -60.99 -47.70
CA PHE A 5 7.44 -60.01 -46.66
C PHE A 5 6.77 -58.71 -47.04
N PHE A 6 5.84 -58.21 -46.19
CA PHE A 6 5.31 -56.88 -46.27
C PHE A 6 6.19 -55.93 -45.40
N SER A 7 6.95 -55.04 -46.01
CA SER A 7 7.62 -53.95 -45.32
C SER A 7 6.63 -52.82 -45.11
N VAL A 8 6.26 -52.54 -43.82
CA VAL A 8 5.49 -51.35 -43.46
C VAL A 8 6.49 -50.21 -43.24
N LEU A 9 6.43 -49.25 -44.15
CA LEU A 9 7.18 -47.99 -44.04
C LEU A 9 6.44 -47.04 -43.08
N LEU A 10 6.96 -46.84 -41.84
CA LEU A 10 6.42 -45.93 -40.88
C LEU A 10 6.87 -44.53 -41.24
N LEU A 11 5.97 -43.73 -41.85
CA LEU A 11 6.19 -42.29 -42.09
C LEU A 11 5.93 -41.54 -40.78
N THR A 12 6.98 -41.15 -40.06
CA THR A 12 6.91 -40.19 -38.95
C THR A 12 6.67 -38.79 -39.50
N VAL A 13 5.43 -38.33 -39.47
CA VAL A 13 5.09 -36.95 -39.72
C VAL A 13 5.50 -36.15 -38.48
N LEU A 14 6.61 -35.43 -38.53
CA LEU A 14 6.97 -34.38 -37.59
C LEU A 14 6.01 -33.22 -37.82
N VAL A 15 4.93 -33.17 -37.05
CA VAL A 15 4.08 -31.99 -36.95
C VAL A 15 4.86 -30.95 -36.14
N GLY A 16 5.58 -30.09 -36.83
CA GLY A 16 6.13 -28.88 -36.25
C GLY A 16 4.99 -27.96 -35.85
N CYS A 17 4.67 -27.89 -34.53
CA CYS A 17 3.77 -26.90 -34.00
C CYS A 17 4.45 -25.52 -34.16
N ASN A 18 4.19 -24.84 -35.27
CA ASN A 18 4.44 -23.40 -35.33
C ASN A 18 3.49 -22.71 -34.34
N PRO A 19 3.98 -21.92 -33.38
CA PRO A 19 3.12 -21.18 -32.49
C PRO A 19 2.21 -20.26 -33.32
N SER A 20 0.94 -20.20 -32.95
CA SER A 20 -0.04 -19.31 -33.63
C SER A 20 0.43 -17.86 -33.58
N GLU A 21 0.00 -17.02 -34.53
CA GLU A 21 0.35 -15.59 -34.55
C GLU A 21 0.01 -14.88 -33.24
N ASN A 22 -1.06 -15.33 -32.56
CA ASN A 22 -1.43 -14.85 -31.22
C ASN A 22 -0.44 -15.30 -30.13
N GLN A 23 0.13 -16.49 -30.24
CA GLN A 23 1.18 -16.96 -29.32
C GLN A 23 2.51 -16.23 -29.55
N LYS A 24 2.87 -15.95 -30.80
CA LYS A 24 4.04 -15.12 -31.14
C LYS A 24 3.87 -13.67 -30.66
N LYS A 25 2.71 -13.04 -30.86
CA LYS A 25 2.41 -11.71 -30.33
C LYS A 25 2.39 -11.66 -28.81
N MET A 26 1.92 -12.71 -28.14
CA MET A 26 1.98 -12.82 -26.68
C MET A 26 3.41 -12.96 -26.14
N THR A 27 4.25 -13.75 -26.77
CA THR A 27 5.68 -13.90 -26.38
C THR A 27 6.47 -12.64 -26.67
N GLU A 28 6.33 -12.01 -27.81
CA GLU A 28 6.97 -10.72 -28.13
C GLU A 28 6.56 -9.59 -27.16
N ASN A 29 5.31 -9.61 -26.69
CA ASN A 29 4.79 -8.62 -25.74
C ASN A 29 5.28 -8.86 -24.30
N ILE A 30 5.72 -10.08 -23.97
CA ILE A 30 6.31 -10.40 -22.65
C ILE A 30 7.79 -10.00 -22.62
N ASP A 31 8.56 -10.31 -23.67
CA ASP A 31 10.01 -10.09 -23.70
C ASP A 31 10.39 -8.60 -23.74
N ASN A 32 9.51 -7.73 -24.25
CA ASN A 32 9.69 -6.27 -24.31
C ASN A 32 8.84 -5.49 -23.32
N ASN A 33 8.23 -6.16 -22.34
CA ASN A 33 7.35 -5.50 -21.37
C ASN A 33 8.18 -4.59 -20.45
N PRO A 34 7.88 -3.27 -20.39
CA PRO A 34 8.67 -2.29 -19.63
C PRO A 34 8.65 -2.55 -18.10
N LEU A 35 7.72 -3.38 -17.61
CA LEU A 35 7.67 -3.77 -16.20
C LEU A 35 8.56 -4.99 -15.87
N LEU A 36 8.98 -5.76 -16.88
CA LEU A 36 9.85 -6.92 -16.72
C LEU A 36 11.31 -6.62 -17.02
N VAL A 37 11.55 -5.61 -17.86
CA VAL A 37 12.90 -5.18 -18.23
C VAL A 37 13.37 -4.09 -17.26
N GLU A 38 14.64 -4.12 -16.91
CA GLU A 38 15.24 -3.08 -16.08
C GLU A 38 15.20 -1.72 -16.81
N SER A 39 14.71 -0.71 -16.11
CA SER A 39 14.60 0.64 -16.66
C SER A 39 16.00 1.27 -16.83
N THR A 40 16.20 1.95 -17.96
CA THR A 40 17.43 2.73 -18.24
C THR A 40 17.40 4.14 -17.66
N LEU A 41 16.27 4.53 -17.04
CA LEU A 41 16.18 5.81 -16.34
C LEU A 41 17.03 5.83 -15.07
N PRO A 42 17.39 7.00 -14.56
CA PRO A 42 18.17 7.11 -13.32
C PRO A 42 17.55 6.26 -12.19
N TYR A 43 18.42 5.51 -11.50
CA TYR A 43 18.07 4.65 -10.36
C TYR A 43 17.08 3.50 -10.68
N GLY A 44 16.90 3.16 -11.98
CA GLY A 44 15.91 2.17 -12.38
C GLY A 44 14.46 2.64 -12.23
N ALA A 45 14.22 3.95 -12.20
CA ALA A 45 12.88 4.53 -12.06
C ALA A 45 11.93 4.01 -13.17
N PRO A 46 10.64 3.78 -12.87
CA PRO A 46 9.69 3.33 -13.87
C PRO A 46 9.55 4.32 -15.03
N ASP A 47 9.63 3.83 -16.25
CA ASP A 47 9.41 4.64 -17.44
C ASP A 47 7.91 4.76 -17.74
N PHE A 48 7.24 5.69 -17.04
CA PHE A 48 5.81 5.93 -17.21
C PHE A 48 5.41 6.39 -18.61
N SER A 49 6.36 6.79 -19.46
CA SER A 49 6.06 7.09 -20.87
C SER A 49 5.80 5.84 -21.73
N LYS A 50 6.28 4.68 -21.26
CA LYS A 50 6.15 3.39 -21.95
C LYS A 50 5.15 2.44 -21.28
N ILE A 51 4.91 2.58 -19.97
CA ILE A 51 4.01 1.71 -19.21
C ILE A 51 2.55 2.02 -19.59
N LYS A 52 1.79 0.96 -19.89
CA LYS A 52 0.36 1.02 -20.21
C LYS A 52 -0.39 -0.07 -19.44
N ASP A 53 -1.72 0.06 -19.34
CA ASP A 53 -2.57 -0.90 -18.61
C ASP A 53 -2.41 -2.35 -19.10
N GLU A 54 -2.23 -2.55 -20.40
CA GLU A 54 -2.01 -3.86 -21.03
C GLU A 54 -0.74 -4.59 -20.58
N HIS A 55 0.23 -3.87 -20.00
CA HIS A 55 1.51 -4.42 -19.54
C HIS A 55 1.42 -5.09 -18.18
N TYR A 56 0.48 -4.68 -17.30
CA TYR A 56 0.44 -5.15 -15.91
C TYR A 56 0.16 -6.64 -15.79
N ARG A 57 -0.95 -7.11 -16.39
CA ARG A 57 -1.36 -8.51 -16.26
C ARG A 57 -0.27 -9.50 -16.70
N PRO A 58 0.29 -9.40 -17.92
CA PRO A 58 1.34 -10.32 -18.35
C PRO A 58 2.61 -10.20 -17.51
N ALA A 59 3.01 -9.00 -17.08
CA ALA A 59 4.20 -8.80 -16.24
C ALA A 59 4.06 -9.45 -14.87
N LEU A 60 2.95 -9.23 -14.19
CA LEU A 60 2.69 -9.79 -12.86
C LEU A 60 2.61 -11.31 -12.89
N LEU A 61 1.90 -11.89 -13.86
CA LEU A 61 1.82 -13.35 -14.00
C LEU A 61 3.17 -13.97 -14.37
N LYS A 62 3.95 -13.33 -15.24
CA LYS A 62 5.30 -13.80 -15.60
C LYS A 62 6.26 -13.66 -14.41
N GLY A 63 6.20 -12.56 -13.68
CA GLY A 63 7.00 -12.34 -12.46
C GLY A 63 6.75 -13.42 -11.40
N MET A 64 5.47 -13.75 -11.14
CA MET A 64 5.09 -14.86 -10.25
C MET A 64 5.66 -16.21 -10.75
N ALA A 65 5.57 -16.48 -12.05
CA ALA A 65 6.08 -17.73 -12.63
C ALA A 65 7.61 -17.85 -12.49
N LEU A 66 8.35 -16.77 -12.77
CA LEU A 66 9.81 -16.72 -12.61
C LEU A 66 10.22 -16.91 -11.15
N GLN A 67 9.53 -16.26 -10.22
CA GLN A 67 9.81 -16.43 -8.79
C GLN A 67 9.50 -17.88 -8.36
N ASN A 68 8.39 -18.46 -8.77
CA ASN A 68 8.06 -19.85 -8.46
C ASN A 68 9.10 -20.83 -8.98
N GLU A 69 9.63 -20.62 -10.18
CA GLU A 69 10.72 -21.42 -10.75
C GLU A 69 11.98 -21.37 -9.87
N ARG A 70 12.40 -20.15 -9.47
CA ARG A 70 13.57 -19.94 -8.60
C ARG A 70 13.35 -20.53 -7.21
N ILE A 71 12.16 -20.36 -6.63
CA ILE A 71 11.79 -20.96 -5.34
C ILE A 71 11.86 -22.49 -5.42
N ALA A 72 11.34 -23.10 -6.50
CA ALA A 72 11.43 -24.54 -6.70
C ALA A 72 12.91 -25.01 -6.81
N ALA A 73 13.75 -24.25 -7.50
CA ALA A 73 15.19 -24.55 -7.59
C ALA A 73 15.89 -24.49 -6.22
N ILE A 74 15.59 -23.45 -5.41
CA ILE A 74 16.12 -23.33 -4.03
C ILE A 74 15.63 -24.49 -3.19
N ALA A 75 14.33 -24.80 -3.20
CA ALA A 75 13.72 -25.83 -2.37
C ALA A 75 14.19 -27.24 -2.72
N SER A 76 14.53 -27.50 -3.99
CA SER A 76 15.01 -28.81 -4.48
C SER A 76 16.54 -28.92 -4.56
N ASN A 77 17.28 -27.91 -4.15
CA ASN A 77 18.75 -27.97 -4.15
C ASN A 77 19.26 -29.06 -3.19
N ASN A 78 20.02 -30.02 -3.71
CA ASN A 78 20.55 -31.16 -2.96
C ASN A 78 21.77 -30.79 -2.09
N GLU A 79 22.38 -29.63 -2.32
CA GLU A 79 23.47 -29.15 -1.49
C GLU A 79 22.99 -28.78 -0.09
N ALA A 80 23.86 -28.89 0.90
CA ALA A 80 23.57 -28.41 2.24
C ALA A 80 23.15 -26.94 2.22
N PRO A 81 22.13 -26.54 3.01
CA PRO A 81 21.72 -25.14 3.09
C PRO A 81 22.86 -24.25 3.58
N THR A 82 23.13 -23.20 2.84
CA THR A 82 24.00 -22.07 3.22
C THR A 82 23.21 -20.78 3.18
N PHE A 83 23.72 -19.73 3.85
CA PHE A 83 23.09 -18.41 3.78
C PHE A 83 22.97 -17.95 2.32
N GLU A 84 24.00 -18.18 1.51
CA GLU A 84 24.06 -17.76 0.11
C GLU A 84 23.07 -18.55 -0.78
N ASN A 85 23.08 -19.90 -0.73
CA ASN A 85 22.23 -20.73 -1.60
C ASN A 85 20.77 -20.86 -1.14
N THR A 86 20.41 -20.20 -0.02
CA THR A 86 19.05 -20.23 0.54
C THR A 86 18.52 -18.82 0.77
N ILE A 87 19.12 -18.02 1.64
CA ILE A 87 18.58 -16.70 2.03
C ILE A 87 18.86 -15.66 0.93
N VAL A 88 20.10 -15.52 0.49
CA VAL A 88 20.45 -14.59 -0.60
C VAL A 88 19.78 -14.98 -1.92
N ALA A 89 19.69 -16.29 -2.20
CA ALA A 89 18.93 -16.78 -3.37
C ALA A 89 17.44 -16.42 -3.28
N LEU A 90 16.84 -16.48 -2.08
CA LEU A 90 15.46 -16.09 -1.84
C LEU A 90 15.23 -14.58 -2.05
N GLU A 91 16.12 -13.72 -1.51
CA GLU A 91 16.12 -12.27 -1.74
C GLU A 91 16.14 -11.91 -3.24
N LYS A 92 16.92 -12.64 -4.02
CA LYS A 92 17.04 -12.43 -5.47
C LYS A 92 15.91 -13.04 -6.29
N SER A 93 15.05 -13.85 -5.68
CA SER A 93 14.09 -14.68 -6.43
C SER A 93 12.96 -13.89 -7.10
N GLY A 94 12.54 -12.75 -6.53
CA GLY A 94 11.31 -12.03 -6.89
C GLY A 94 11.50 -10.70 -7.60
N VAL A 95 12.67 -10.35 -8.10
CA VAL A 95 13.02 -9.00 -8.58
C VAL A 95 12.07 -8.48 -9.68
N GLU A 96 11.68 -9.34 -10.64
CA GLU A 96 10.77 -8.93 -11.72
C GLU A 96 9.34 -8.73 -11.21
N LEU A 97 8.88 -9.61 -10.30
CA LEU A 97 7.57 -9.47 -9.67
C LEU A 97 7.51 -8.21 -8.80
N GLU A 98 8.55 -7.95 -8.01
CA GLU A 98 8.65 -6.76 -7.18
C GLU A 98 8.58 -5.48 -8.03
N ARG A 99 9.36 -5.40 -9.11
CA ARG A 99 9.34 -4.26 -10.04
C ARG A 99 7.95 -4.01 -10.61
N ALA A 100 7.27 -5.05 -11.10
CA ALA A 100 5.94 -4.92 -11.69
C ALA A 100 4.87 -4.59 -10.63
N SER A 101 4.93 -5.25 -9.47
CA SER A 101 3.95 -5.06 -8.40
C SER A 101 4.09 -3.71 -7.69
N ALA A 102 5.31 -3.18 -7.53
CA ALA A 102 5.52 -1.85 -6.96
C ALA A 102 4.81 -0.76 -7.76
N VAL A 103 4.91 -0.81 -9.10
CA VAL A 103 4.21 0.14 -9.98
C VAL A 103 2.70 -0.11 -9.98
N PHE A 104 2.27 -1.37 -10.09
CA PHE A 104 0.85 -1.73 -10.09
C PHE A 104 0.15 -1.28 -8.80
N ASN A 105 0.71 -1.59 -7.65
CA ASN A 105 0.16 -1.23 -6.34
C ASN A 105 0.13 0.29 -6.15
N ALA A 106 1.16 1.01 -6.57
CA ALA A 106 1.18 2.46 -6.52
C ALA A 106 0.04 3.06 -7.34
N LEU A 107 -0.19 2.61 -8.58
CA LEU A 107 -1.19 3.20 -9.46
C LEU A 107 -2.62 2.77 -9.12
N THR A 108 -2.85 1.55 -8.61
CA THR A 108 -4.18 1.15 -8.12
C THR A 108 -4.67 2.01 -6.97
N GLU A 109 -3.77 2.63 -6.21
CA GLU A 109 -4.11 3.52 -5.09
C GLU A 109 -4.04 5.01 -5.47
N ALA A 110 -3.01 5.43 -6.22
CA ALA A 110 -2.74 6.84 -6.50
C ALA A 110 -3.36 7.34 -7.81
N HIS A 111 -3.58 6.48 -8.80
CA HIS A 111 -4.11 6.85 -10.12
C HIS A 111 -4.85 5.69 -10.78
N THR A 112 -5.90 5.21 -10.11
CA THR A 112 -6.67 4.05 -10.58
C THR A 112 -7.58 4.39 -11.76
N ASN A 113 -7.94 3.35 -12.53
CA ASN A 113 -8.95 3.37 -13.57
C ASN A 113 -9.72 2.03 -13.58
N ASP A 114 -10.72 1.88 -14.43
CA ASP A 114 -11.56 0.68 -14.46
C ASP A 114 -10.78 -0.58 -14.84
N THR A 115 -9.77 -0.46 -15.73
CA THR A 115 -8.89 -1.60 -16.09
C THR A 115 -8.08 -2.05 -14.89
N LEU A 116 -7.45 -1.13 -14.17
CA LEU A 116 -6.67 -1.43 -12.96
C LEU A 116 -7.54 -2.04 -11.85
N LYS A 117 -8.78 -1.55 -11.65
CA LYS A 117 -9.73 -2.13 -10.69
C LYS A 117 -10.07 -3.58 -11.02
N VAL A 118 -10.37 -3.87 -12.31
CA VAL A 118 -10.65 -5.25 -12.77
C VAL A 118 -9.43 -6.15 -12.55
N LEU A 119 -8.24 -5.68 -12.93
CA LEU A 119 -7.00 -6.42 -12.72
C LEU A 119 -6.71 -6.66 -11.23
N GLN A 120 -6.96 -5.68 -10.38
CA GLN A 120 -6.76 -5.83 -8.94
C GLN A 120 -7.66 -6.93 -8.36
N LYS A 121 -8.95 -6.99 -8.76
CA LYS A 121 -9.85 -8.08 -8.36
C LYS A 121 -9.39 -9.45 -8.87
N GLU A 122 -8.93 -9.52 -10.12
CA GLU A 122 -8.41 -10.78 -10.69
C GLU A 122 -7.14 -11.26 -9.97
N LEU A 123 -6.22 -10.34 -9.67
CA LEU A 123 -4.86 -10.67 -9.24
C LEU A 123 -4.69 -10.77 -7.73
N SER A 124 -5.52 -10.10 -6.92
CA SER A 124 -5.40 -10.15 -5.45
C SER A 124 -5.42 -11.57 -4.88
N PRO A 125 -6.37 -12.46 -5.25
CA PRO A 125 -6.32 -13.86 -4.80
C PRO A 125 -5.11 -14.62 -5.35
N LYS A 126 -4.61 -14.31 -6.56
CA LYS A 126 -3.41 -14.94 -7.13
C LYS A 126 -2.13 -14.51 -6.40
N PHE A 127 -2.04 -13.25 -5.95
CA PHE A 127 -0.94 -12.80 -5.08
C PHE A 127 -0.96 -13.55 -3.75
N ALA A 128 -2.13 -13.72 -3.14
CA ALA A 128 -2.26 -14.50 -1.91
C ALA A 128 -1.85 -15.97 -2.11
N GLU A 129 -2.32 -16.60 -3.19
CA GLU A 129 -1.93 -17.98 -3.55
C GLU A 129 -0.42 -18.09 -3.80
N HIS A 130 0.18 -17.14 -4.49
CA HIS A 130 1.62 -17.09 -4.76
C HIS A 130 2.42 -16.95 -3.44
N ALA A 131 2.03 -16.04 -2.55
CA ALA A 131 2.65 -15.87 -1.24
C ALA A 131 2.54 -17.13 -0.38
N ASP A 132 1.36 -17.77 -0.37
CA ASP A 132 1.15 -19.05 0.31
C ASP A 132 2.00 -20.18 -0.28
N GLY A 133 2.18 -20.19 -1.61
CA GLY A 133 3.05 -21.14 -2.31
C GLY A 133 4.51 -21.06 -1.84
N ILE A 134 4.97 -19.88 -1.47
CA ILE A 134 6.32 -19.65 -0.91
C ILE A 134 6.35 -20.00 0.57
N HIS A 135 5.53 -19.34 1.40
CA HIS A 135 5.61 -19.44 2.87
C HIS A 135 5.18 -20.79 3.44
N LEU A 136 4.31 -21.53 2.73
CA LEU A 136 3.87 -22.85 3.15
C LEU A 136 4.66 -23.98 2.49
N ASN A 137 5.74 -23.66 1.73
CA ASN A 137 6.60 -24.64 1.08
C ASN A 137 7.48 -25.36 2.12
N GLU A 138 7.20 -26.64 2.33
CA GLU A 138 7.87 -27.44 3.36
C GLU A 138 9.36 -27.63 3.12
N LYS A 139 9.78 -27.83 1.85
CA LYS A 139 11.18 -28.02 1.52
C LYS A 139 11.98 -26.71 1.70
N LEU A 140 11.42 -25.58 1.26
CA LEU A 140 12.03 -24.29 1.46
C LEU A 140 12.15 -23.96 2.95
N PHE A 141 11.07 -24.15 3.71
CA PHE A 141 11.08 -23.93 5.14
C PHE A 141 12.09 -24.82 5.89
N ALA A 142 12.23 -26.09 5.49
CA ALA A 142 13.24 -26.99 6.07
C ALA A 142 14.66 -26.45 5.90
N ARG A 143 14.99 -25.84 4.74
CA ARG A 143 16.29 -25.22 4.47
C ARG A 143 16.51 -23.99 5.34
N ILE A 144 15.52 -23.10 5.43
CA ILE A 144 15.56 -21.90 6.29
C ILE A 144 15.74 -22.30 7.75
N LYS A 145 14.94 -23.28 8.22
CA LYS A 145 15.01 -23.77 9.59
C LYS A 145 16.36 -24.39 9.92
N ALA A 146 16.96 -25.15 9.02
CA ALA A 146 18.28 -25.75 9.23
C ALA A 146 19.39 -24.69 9.40
N LEU A 147 19.26 -23.53 8.75
CA LEU A 147 20.15 -22.38 8.96
C LEU A 147 19.85 -21.68 10.28
N TYR A 148 18.57 -21.44 10.56
CA TYR A 148 18.14 -20.78 11.81
C TYR A 148 18.59 -21.55 13.05
N ASP A 149 18.45 -22.88 13.06
CA ASP A 149 18.86 -23.73 14.18
C ASP A 149 20.38 -23.66 14.44
N LYS A 150 21.19 -23.32 13.43
CA LYS A 150 22.66 -23.20 13.53
C LYS A 150 23.16 -21.75 13.50
N ARG A 151 22.26 -20.74 13.56
CA ARG A 151 22.56 -19.34 13.28
C ARG A 151 23.75 -18.78 14.10
N GLU A 152 23.90 -19.21 15.35
CA GLU A 152 25.00 -18.75 16.22
C GLU A 152 26.37 -19.23 15.72
N SER A 153 26.43 -20.35 14.99
CA SER A 153 27.66 -20.93 14.47
C SER A 153 28.01 -20.47 13.05
N LEU A 154 27.08 -19.76 12.36
CA LEU A 154 27.26 -19.34 10.96
C LEU A 154 28.19 -18.12 10.79
N GLN A 155 28.56 -17.45 11.89
CA GLN A 155 29.42 -16.25 11.87
C GLN A 155 28.90 -15.14 10.92
N LEU A 156 27.58 -14.99 10.82
CA LEU A 156 26.93 -13.95 10.04
C LEU A 156 27.13 -12.58 10.70
N ASP A 157 27.23 -11.53 9.88
CA ASP A 157 27.10 -10.17 10.39
C ASP A 157 25.68 -9.91 10.94
N ALA A 158 25.51 -8.80 11.66
CA ALA A 158 24.25 -8.49 12.35
C ALA A 158 23.05 -8.34 11.40
N GLU A 159 23.25 -7.77 10.21
CA GLU A 159 22.22 -7.60 9.20
C GLU A 159 21.79 -8.95 8.62
N SER A 160 22.75 -9.77 8.21
CA SER A 160 22.52 -11.12 7.69
C SER A 160 21.86 -12.04 8.71
N LEU A 161 22.29 -11.98 9.97
CA LEU A 161 21.68 -12.73 11.05
C LEU A 161 20.22 -12.32 11.24
N LYS A 162 19.95 -11.01 11.27
CA LYS A 162 18.58 -10.49 11.42
C LYS A 162 17.69 -10.85 10.24
N LEU A 163 18.22 -10.85 9.02
CA LEU A 163 17.50 -11.30 7.84
C LEU A 163 17.09 -12.77 7.93
N LEU A 164 18.00 -13.66 8.34
CA LEU A 164 17.70 -15.08 8.57
C LEU A 164 16.61 -15.27 9.64
N GLU A 165 16.70 -14.54 10.75
CA GLU A 165 15.69 -14.58 11.81
C GLU A 165 14.32 -14.12 11.30
N ASN A 166 14.29 -13.02 10.54
CA ASN A 166 13.04 -12.50 9.96
C ASN A 166 12.41 -13.53 9.01
N TYR A 167 13.16 -14.14 8.11
CA TYR A 167 12.62 -15.19 7.23
C TYR A 167 12.06 -16.37 8.02
N TYR A 168 12.78 -16.87 9.01
CA TYR A 168 12.28 -17.96 9.83
C TYR A 168 10.96 -17.59 10.53
N GLU A 169 10.91 -16.41 11.15
CA GLU A 169 9.72 -15.92 11.82
C GLU A 169 8.56 -15.69 10.84
N ASP A 170 8.81 -15.14 9.65
CA ASP A 170 7.79 -14.93 8.62
C ASP A 170 7.13 -16.24 8.20
N PHE A 171 7.91 -17.28 7.95
CA PHE A 171 7.40 -18.60 7.60
C PHE A 171 6.58 -19.22 8.75
N VAL A 172 7.06 -19.12 9.99
CA VAL A 172 6.35 -19.63 11.16
C VAL A 172 5.02 -18.92 11.37
N VAL A 173 5.00 -17.59 11.32
CA VAL A 173 3.80 -16.77 11.49
C VAL A 173 2.81 -16.98 10.33
N ALA A 174 3.32 -17.24 9.12
CA ALA A 174 2.49 -17.60 7.97
C ALA A 174 1.87 -18.99 8.04
N GLY A 175 2.35 -19.88 8.95
CA GLY A 175 1.77 -21.21 9.14
C GLY A 175 2.59 -22.35 8.55
N ALA A 176 3.91 -22.19 8.33
CA ALA A 176 4.78 -23.25 7.78
C ALA A 176 4.74 -24.54 8.58
N ASN A 177 4.47 -24.46 9.89
CA ASN A 177 4.40 -25.61 10.82
C ASN A 177 3.03 -26.33 10.81
N LEU A 178 2.04 -25.86 10.10
CA LEU A 178 0.72 -26.48 10.02
C LEU A 178 0.76 -27.82 9.29
N SER A 179 -0.23 -28.67 9.58
CA SER A 179 -0.48 -29.88 8.80
C SER A 179 -0.83 -29.53 7.35
N THR A 180 -0.64 -30.49 6.43
CA THR A 180 -1.01 -30.29 5.01
C THR A 180 -2.49 -29.90 4.85
N THR A 181 -3.40 -30.53 5.62
CA THR A 181 -4.83 -30.20 5.61
C THR A 181 -5.11 -28.79 6.07
N ASP A 182 -4.44 -28.34 7.15
CA ASP A 182 -4.62 -27.01 7.69
C ASP A 182 -4.02 -25.94 6.77
N LYS A 183 -2.91 -26.23 6.09
CA LYS A 183 -2.34 -25.35 5.05
C LYS A 183 -3.33 -25.14 3.90
N GLU A 184 -4.00 -26.17 3.43
CA GLU A 184 -5.03 -26.02 2.38
C GLU A 184 -6.25 -25.22 2.86
N THR A 185 -6.61 -25.32 4.14
CA THR A 185 -7.66 -24.48 4.75
C THR A 185 -7.21 -23.04 4.86
N LEU A 186 -5.97 -22.79 5.27
CA LEU A 186 -5.38 -21.46 5.39
C LEU A 186 -5.32 -20.74 4.04
N LYS A 187 -4.90 -21.42 2.97
CA LYS A 187 -4.88 -20.88 1.60
C LYS A 187 -6.26 -20.37 1.18
N LYS A 188 -7.33 -21.12 1.48
CA LYS A 188 -8.70 -20.69 1.18
C LYS A 188 -9.06 -19.42 1.94
N TYR A 189 -8.70 -19.33 3.22
CA TYR A 189 -8.94 -18.11 4.02
C TYR A 189 -8.16 -16.91 3.48
N ASN A 190 -6.88 -17.09 3.13
CA ASN A 190 -6.04 -16.04 2.60
C ASN A 190 -6.53 -15.52 1.24
N SER A 191 -6.91 -16.42 0.32
CA SER A 191 -7.47 -16.07 -0.98
C SER A 191 -8.80 -15.30 -0.86
N GLU A 192 -9.70 -15.75 0.04
CA GLU A 192 -10.97 -15.06 0.29
C GLU A 192 -10.75 -13.68 0.96
N LEU A 193 -9.84 -13.59 1.94
CA LEU A 193 -9.47 -12.32 2.57
C LEU A 193 -8.92 -11.32 1.56
N ALA A 194 -8.02 -11.73 0.67
CA ALA A 194 -7.46 -10.87 -0.37
C ALA A 194 -8.54 -10.32 -1.31
N SER A 195 -9.51 -11.15 -1.68
CA SER A 195 -10.65 -10.71 -2.50
C SER A 195 -11.54 -9.72 -1.75
N LEU A 196 -11.90 -10.01 -0.49
CA LEU A 196 -12.74 -9.15 0.32
C LEU A 196 -12.09 -7.80 0.64
N GLU A 197 -10.79 -7.78 0.91
CA GLU A 197 -10.04 -6.54 1.16
C GLU A 197 -9.99 -5.67 -0.10
N THR A 198 -9.85 -6.28 -1.27
CA THR A 198 -9.93 -5.58 -2.56
C THR A 198 -11.33 -5.01 -2.79
N ASP A 199 -12.38 -5.80 -2.58
CA ASP A 199 -13.77 -5.36 -2.73
C ASP A 199 -14.12 -4.24 -1.74
N PHE A 200 -13.64 -4.33 -0.51
CA PHE A 200 -13.80 -3.27 0.49
C PHE A 200 -13.19 -1.94 0.03
N ASN A 201 -11.93 -1.97 -0.42
CA ASN A 201 -11.22 -0.76 -0.84
C ASN A 201 -11.87 -0.10 -2.06
N GLN A 202 -12.29 -0.89 -3.06
CA GLN A 202 -12.97 -0.37 -4.25
C GLN A 202 -14.36 0.19 -3.91
N THR A 203 -15.14 -0.53 -3.11
CA THR A 203 -16.46 -0.07 -2.65
C THR A 203 -16.36 1.21 -1.81
N LEU A 204 -15.34 1.32 -0.96
CA LEU A 204 -15.08 2.54 -0.17
C LEU A 204 -14.73 3.73 -1.06
N LEU A 205 -13.89 3.54 -2.10
CA LEU A 205 -13.57 4.60 -3.05
C LEU A 205 -14.82 5.05 -3.79
N GLU A 206 -15.60 4.14 -4.34
CA GLU A 206 -16.85 4.43 -5.06
C GLU A 206 -17.89 5.10 -4.14
N GLY A 207 -18.07 4.60 -2.93
CA GLY A 207 -18.95 5.21 -1.94
C GLY A 207 -18.52 6.63 -1.54
N SER A 208 -17.22 6.87 -1.43
CA SER A 208 -16.68 8.22 -1.16
C SER A 208 -16.95 9.19 -2.32
N LEU A 209 -16.82 8.72 -3.56
CA LEU A 209 -17.16 9.53 -4.76
C LEU A 209 -18.65 9.81 -4.86
N ALA A 210 -19.50 8.80 -4.61
CA ALA A 210 -20.94 8.92 -4.64
C ALA A 210 -21.49 9.82 -3.51
N ALA A 211 -20.82 9.87 -2.37
CA ALA A 211 -21.21 10.68 -1.23
C ALA A 211 -20.86 12.18 -1.36
N ALA A 212 -20.19 12.59 -2.44
CA ALA A 212 -19.84 14.00 -2.68
C ALA A 212 -21.07 14.92 -2.55
N GLN A 213 -20.91 16.05 -1.87
CA GLN A 213 -21.97 17.01 -1.58
C GLN A 213 -21.83 18.29 -2.40
N THR A 214 -22.96 18.96 -2.67
CA THR A 214 -22.93 20.33 -3.20
C THR A 214 -23.20 21.29 -2.05
N ILE A 215 -22.18 22.10 -1.70
CA ILE A 215 -22.24 23.09 -0.63
C ILE A 215 -21.99 24.46 -1.26
N ASN A 216 -22.90 25.38 -1.06
CA ASN A 216 -22.83 26.73 -1.64
C ASN A 216 -22.56 26.73 -3.16
N GLY A 217 -23.15 25.77 -3.90
CA GLY A 217 -22.99 25.61 -5.34
C GLY A 217 -21.67 24.94 -5.79
N GLN A 218 -20.81 24.53 -4.87
CA GLN A 218 -19.55 23.86 -5.19
C GLN A 218 -19.59 22.37 -4.80
N LYS A 219 -19.07 21.50 -5.66
CA LYS A 219 -18.92 20.06 -5.37
C LYS A 219 -17.80 19.86 -4.34
N VAL A 220 -18.12 19.27 -3.21
CA VAL A 220 -17.21 18.95 -2.11
C VAL A 220 -16.96 17.44 -2.10
N ALA A 221 -15.73 17.03 -2.36
CA ALA A 221 -15.32 15.63 -2.28
C ALA A 221 -15.28 15.17 -0.81
N ILE A 222 -15.66 13.90 -0.57
CA ILE A 222 -15.62 13.32 0.77
C ILE A 222 -14.24 12.70 1.01
N VAL A 223 -13.27 13.56 1.22
CA VAL A 223 -11.92 13.24 1.71
C VAL A 223 -11.58 14.15 2.89
N ASN A 224 -10.81 13.64 3.85
CA ASN A 224 -10.57 14.34 5.12
C ASN A 224 -9.99 15.74 4.93
N THR A 225 -9.10 15.93 3.97
CA THR A 225 -8.46 17.21 3.65
C THR A 225 -9.38 18.25 3.02
N THR A 226 -10.57 17.85 2.56
CA THR A 226 -11.56 18.76 1.97
C THR A 226 -12.75 18.97 2.92
N GLN A 227 -13.39 17.88 3.37
CA GLN A 227 -14.63 18.01 4.14
C GLN A 227 -14.41 18.43 5.59
N GLN A 228 -13.31 18.03 6.25
CA GLN A 228 -13.06 18.40 7.65
C GLN A 228 -12.76 19.89 7.84
N PRO A 229 -11.84 20.51 7.07
CA PRO A 229 -11.63 21.96 7.16
C PRO A 229 -12.90 22.75 6.89
N LEU A 230 -13.70 22.33 5.89
CA LEU A 230 -14.94 23.02 5.56
C LEU A 230 -15.96 22.99 6.71
N LEU A 231 -16.00 21.93 7.53
CA LEU A 231 -16.85 21.88 8.71
C LEU A 231 -16.53 22.99 9.73
N SER A 232 -15.29 23.46 9.79
CA SER A 232 -14.88 24.56 10.65
C SER A 232 -15.34 25.93 10.13
N GLU A 233 -15.56 26.05 8.82
CA GLU A 233 -15.89 27.33 8.14
C GLU A 233 -17.39 27.51 7.89
N LEU A 234 -18.19 26.43 7.79
CA LEU A 234 -19.62 26.48 7.46
C LEU A 234 -20.45 27.05 8.59
N ALA A 235 -20.98 28.26 8.42
CA ALA A 235 -21.88 28.89 9.38
C ALA A 235 -23.26 28.22 9.46
N ASP A 236 -23.78 27.69 8.32
CA ASP A 236 -25.06 27.00 8.27
C ASP A 236 -24.97 25.60 8.91
N ARG A 237 -25.74 25.40 9.98
CA ARG A 237 -25.77 24.17 10.75
C ARG A 237 -26.29 22.97 9.95
N ASN A 238 -27.25 23.18 9.04
CA ASN A 238 -27.81 22.10 8.23
C ASN A 238 -26.78 21.65 7.18
N GLN A 239 -26.00 22.55 6.61
CA GLN A 239 -24.90 22.20 5.71
C GLN A 239 -23.79 21.43 6.45
N ARG A 240 -23.45 21.81 7.69
CA ARG A 240 -22.52 21.01 8.51
C ARG A 240 -23.04 19.61 8.75
N LYS A 241 -24.31 19.47 9.15
CA LYS A 241 -24.95 18.17 9.35
C LYS A 241 -24.91 17.34 8.07
N GLN A 242 -25.34 17.90 6.94
CA GLN A 242 -25.35 17.24 5.64
C GLN A 242 -23.96 16.71 5.26
N LEU A 243 -22.93 17.55 5.36
CA LEU A 243 -21.57 17.18 5.02
C LEU A 243 -21.00 16.13 5.96
N PHE A 244 -21.23 16.26 7.25
CA PHE A 244 -20.81 15.31 8.27
C PHE A 244 -21.44 13.94 8.07
N GLU A 245 -22.76 13.87 7.92
CA GLU A 245 -23.49 12.62 7.74
C GLU A 245 -23.10 11.93 6.42
N ALA A 246 -22.91 12.68 5.33
CA ALA A 246 -22.41 12.13 4.08
C ALA A 246 -21.03 11.47 4.23
N ALA A 247 -20.13 12.09 5.02
CA ALA A 247 -18.81 11.54 5.27
C ALA A 247 -18.83 10.29 6.15
N TRP A 248 -19.64 10.29 7.21
CA TRP A 248 -19.69 9.18 8.16
C TRP A 248 -20.46 7.97 7.64
N ASN A 249 -21.47 8.17 6.81
CA ASN A 249 -22.37 7.10 6.35
C ASN A 249 -22.07 6.67 4.90
N ARG A 250 -20.96 7.10 4.29
CA ARG A 250 -20.68 6.90 2.86
C ARG A 250 -20.68 5.46 2.35
N THR A 251 -20.52 4.50 3.27
CA THR A 251 -20.57 3.06 2.95
C THR A 251 -21.40 2.28 3.97
N ASP A 252 -22.27 2.96 4.72
CA ASP A 252 -23.21 2.35 5.66
C ASP A 252 -24.58 2.21 5.00
N GLY A 253 -24.80 1.09 4.34
CA GLY A 253 -26.02 0.80 3.58
C GLY A 253 -25.98 1.25 2.12
N GLY A 254 -27.09 1.03 1.41
CA GLY A 254 -27.23 1.39 -0.01
C GLY A 254 -26.36 0.58 -0.97
N ALA A 255 -26.08 1.18 -2.13
CA ALA A 255 -25.35 0.51 -3.22
C ALA A 255 -23.86 0.24 -2.90
N HIS A 256 -23.27 1.02 -2.00
CA HIS A 256 -21.87 0.91 -1.61
C HIS A 256 -21.70 0.40 -0.17
N ASN A 257 -22.60 -0.48 0.28
CA ASN A 257 -22.56 -1.03 1.63
C ASN A 257 -21.37 -1.97 1.84
N THR A 258 -20.55 -1.69 2.85
CA THR A 258 -19.37 -2.51 3.21
C THR A 258 -19.60 -3.40 4.44
N ASN A 259 -20.76 -3.34 5.10
CA ASN A 259 -21.01 -4.01 6.38
C ASN A 259 -20.84 -5.53 6.32
N ASP A 260 -21.34 -6.19 5.27
CA ASP A 260 -21.21 -7.65 5.14
C ASP A 260 -19.78 -8.08 4.78
N ILE A 261 -19.07 -7.26 4.02
CA ILE A 261 -17.64 -7.47 3.75
C ILE A 261 -16.84 -7.42 5.07
N LEU A 262 -17.07 -6.40 5.90
CA LEU A 262 -16.39 -6.25 7.20
C LEU A 262 -16.70 -7.41 8.15
N LYS A 263 -17.95 -7.85 8.24
CA LYS A 263 -18.35 -9.03 9.04
C LYS A 263 -17.62 -10.28 8.58
N ARG A 264 -17.54 -10.48 7.25
CA ARG A 264 -16.88 -11.65 6.68
C ARG A 264 -15.38 -11.63 6.93
N ILE A 265 -14.71 -10.48 6.74
CA ILE A 265 -13.29 -10.28 7.06
C ILE A 265 -13.04 -10.59 8.55
N ALA A 266 -13.84 -10.06 9.46
CA ALA A 266 -13.69 -10.30 10.89
C ALA A 266 -13.80 -11.79 11.24
N LEU A 267 -14.79 -12.49 10.68
CA LEU A 267 -14.96 -13.92 10.88
C LEU A 267 -13.79 -14.75 10.33
N LEU A 268 -13.33 -14.44 9.13
CA LEU A 268 -12.20 -15.15 8.53
C LEU A 268 -10.89 -14.92 9.29
N ARG A 269 -10.65 -13.70 9.76
CA ARG A 269 -9.50 -13.37 10.60
C ARG A 269 -9.52 -14.13 11.92
N ALA A 270 -10.70 -14.28 12.55
CA ALA A 270 -10.85 -15.09 13.75
C ALA A 270 -10.54 -16.58 13.48
N LYS A 271 -11.12 -17.15 12.42
CA LYS A 271 -10.84 -18.55 12.00
C LYS A 271 -9.38 -18.79 11.63
N LYS A 272 -8.75 -17.83 10.94
CA LYS A 272 -7.32 -17.88 10.61
C LYS A 272 -6.46 -17.92 11.87
N ALA A 273 -6.75 -17.08 12.85
CA ALA A 273 -6.00 -17.05 14.11
C ALA A 273 -6.16 -18.38 14.88
N GLU A 274 -7.39 -18.91 14.98
CA GLU A 274 -7.64 -20.22 15.61
C GLU A 274 -6.88 -21.36 14.91
N LEU A 275 -6.91 -21.40 13.57
CA LEU A 275 -6.18 -22.39 12.77
C LEU A 275 -4.67 -22.33 13.01
N LEU A 276 -4.12 -21.12 13.23
CA LEU A 276 -2.72 -20.86 13.54
C LEU A 276 -2.37 -21.09 15.03
N GLY A 277 -3.34 -21.52 15.86
CA GLY A 277 -3.13 -21.84 17.28
C GLY A 277 -3.23 -20.64 18.23
N PHE A 278 -3.79 -19.51 17.80
CA PHE A 278 -3.98 -18.31 18.61
C PHE A 278 -5.43 -18.16 19.09
N LYS A 279 -5.64 -17.59 20.26
CA LYS A 279 -6.97 -17.36 20.84
C LYS A 279 -7.82 -16.39 20.04
N ASN A 280 -7.18 -15.43 19.37
CA ASN A 280 -7.82 -14.41 18.57
C ASN A 280 -6.84 -13.76 17.58
N TYR A 281 -7.37 -12.99 16.64
CA TYR A 281 -6.57 -12.32 15.62
C TYR A 281 -5.57 -11.29 16.17
N ALA A 282 -5.92 -10.59 17.26
CA ALA A 282 -5.02 -9.64 17.88
C ALA A 282 -3.76 -10.34 18.46
N GLU A 283 -3.94 -11.51 19.08
CA GLU A 283 -2.81 -12.30 19.61
C GLU A 283 -1.86 -12.74 18.48
N TRP A 284 -2.38 -13.15 17.34
CA TRP A 284 -1.58 -13.48 16.16
C TRP A 284 -0.91 -12.25 15.54
N SER A 285 -1.64 -11.15 15.32
CA SER A 285 -1.12 -9.97 14.62
C SER A 285 -0.11 -9.15 15.41
N LEU A 286 -0.12 -9.25 16.75
CA LEU A 286 0.76 -8.47 17.62
C LEU A 286 2.14 -9.08 17.84
N GLN A 287 2.39 -10.32 17.43
CA GLN A 287 3.64 -11.03 17.75
C GLN A 287 4.91 -10.25 17.35
N ARG A 288 4.86 -9.55 16.22
CA ARG A 288 6.01 -8.79 15.68
C ARG A 288 5.87 -7.28 15.85
N THR A 289 4.98 -6.82 16.73
CA THR A 289 4.83 -5.41 17.09
C THR A 289 5.52 -5.09 18.39
N MET A 290 5.71 -3.81 18.70
CA MET A 290 6.28 -3.37 19.98
C MET A 290 5.43 -3.81 21.19
N ALA A 291 4.11 -3.85 21.03
CA ALA A 291 3.18 -4.24 22.09
C ALA A 291 3.18 -5.74 22.37
N LYS A 292 3.49 -6.58 21.38
CA LYS A 292 3.59 -8.05 21.44
C LYS A 292 2.33 -8.80 21.90
N THR A 293 1.54 -8.24 22.81
CA THR A 293 0.38 -8.91 23.40
C THR A 293 -0.86 -8.02 23.47
N PRO A 294 -2.08 -8.60 23.37
CA PRO A 294 -3.32 -7.86 23.61
C PRO A 294 -3.40 -7.22 25.01
N ALA A 295 -2.78 -7.85 26.02
CA ALA A 295 -2.74 -7.32 27.38
C ALA A 295 -1.97 -5.99 27.45
N ALA A 296 -0.84 -5.86 26.73
CA ALA A 296 -0.09 -4.61 26.68
C ALA A 296 -0.91 -3.47 26.03
N ILE A 297 -1.64 -3.78 24.96
CA ILE A 297 -2.55 -2.81 24.32
C ILE A 297 -3.70 -2.42 25.27
N ALA A 298 -4.30 -3.40 25.95
CA ALA A 298 -5.37 -3.13 26.93
C ALA A 298 -4.89 -2.24 28.08
N GLN A 299 -3.66 -2.47 28.58
CA GLN A 299 -3.08 -1.61 29.62
C GLN A 299 -2.82 -0.19 29.10
N PHE A 300 -2.25 -0.05 27.89
CA PHE A 300 -2.04 1.25 27.27
C PHE A 300 -3.36 2.06 27.16
N PHE A 301 -4.45 1.42 26.69
CA PHE A 301 -5.75 2.10 26.62
C PHE A 301 -6.34 2.38 27.98
N LYS A 302 -6.15 1.50 28.98
CA LYS A 302 -6.61 1.73 30.34
C LYS A 302 -6.01 3.00 30.95
N ASP A 303 -4.75 3.27 30.63
CA ASP A 303 -4.04 4.46 31.12
C ASP A 303 -4.40 5.73 30.32
N LEU A 304 -4.53 5.63 28.99
CA LEU A 304 -4.75 6.77 28.10
C LEU A 304 -6.22 7.23 28.05
N VAL A 305 -7.17 6.29 27.90
CA VAL A 305 -8.57 6.60 27.61
C VAL A 305 -9.25 7.47 28.68
N PRO A 306 -9.07 7.25 30.00
CA PRO A 306 -9.71 8.10 31.01
C PRO A 306 -9.33 9.57 30.91
N ALA A 307 -8.04 9.85 30.70
CA ALA A 307 -7.52 11.21 30.54
C ALA A 307 -8.06 11.86 29.24
N SER A 308 -8.03 11.13 28.12
CA SER A 308 -8.50 11.61 26.81
C SER A 308 -10.00 11.90 26.85
N VAL A 309 -10.83 11.01 27.40
CA VAL A 309 -12.27 11.21 27.55
C VAL A 309 -12.58 12.35 28.53
N GLY A 310 -11.80 12.49 29.62
CA GLY A 310 -11.91 13.61 30.54
C GLY A 310 -11.66 14.95 29.84
N LYS A 311 -10.62 15.03 29.01
CA LYS A 311 -10.30 16.22 28.20
C LYS A 311 -11.39 16.52 27.19
N ALA A 312 -11.86 15.54 26.42
CA ALA A 312 -12.92 15.72 25.44
C ALA A 312 -14.25 16.20 26.08
N LYS A 313 -14.59 15.70 27.28
CA LYS A 313 -15.76 16.19 28.02
C LYS A 313 -15.61 17.65 28.50
N ALA A 314 -14.40 18.04 28.89
CA ALA A 314 -14.14 19.44 29.27
C ALA A 314 -14.25 20.37 28.05
N GLU A 315 -13.67 19.98 26.91
CA GLU A 315 -13.79 20.73 25.65
C GLU A 315 -15.24 20.81 25.16
N ALA A 316 -16.02 19.75 25.25
CA ALA A 316 -17.45 19.75 24.91
C ALA A 316 -18.24 20.78 25.75
N LYS A 317 -17.91 20.96 27.04
CA LYS A 317 -18.53 22.00 27.90
C LYS A 317 -18.17 23.40 27.45
N GLU A 318 -16.91 23.63 27.06
CA GLU A 318 -16.47 24.93 26.55
C GLU A 318 -17.14 25.25 25.21
N ILE A 319 -17.23 24.28 24.31
CA ILE A 319 -17.94 24.41 23.04
C ILE A 319 -19.44 24.68 23.27
N GLN A 320 -20.09 23.98 24.19
CA GLN A 320 -21.49 24.23 24.53
C GLN A 320 -21.70 25.64 25.11
N ALA A 321 -20.77 26.15 25.91
CA ALA A 321 -20.82 27.52 26.42
C ALA A 321 -20.66 28.53 25.26
N GLN A 322 -19.80 28.28 24.28
CA GLN A 322 -19.65 29.09 23.10
C GLN A 322 -20.91 29.13 22.23
N ILE A 323 -21.58 27.98 22.05
CA ILE A 323 -22.90 27.88 21.37
C ILE A 323 -23.90 28.81 22.05
N ALA A 324 -24.02 28.77 23.38
CA ALA A 324 -24.94 29.62 24.14
C ALA A 324 -24.59 31.09 24.02
N LYS A 325 -23.30 31.45 24.10
CA LYS A 325 -22.78 32.81 23.96
C LYS A 325 -23.11 33.42 22.59
N THR A 326 -23.14 32.63 21.54
CA THR A 326 -23.50 33.07 20.18
C THR A 326 -25.01 32.98 19.89
N GLY A 327 -25.84 32.74 20.91
CA GLY A 327 -27.29 32.74 20.80
C GLY A 327 -27.88 31.38 20.38
N GLY A 328 -27.09 30.35 20.25
CA GLY A 328 -27.55 28.98 19.93
C GLY A 328 -28.33 28.36 21.12
N LYS A 329 -29.53 27.83 20.83
CA LYS A 329 -30.42 27.19 21.83
C LYS A 329 -30.53 25.69 21.59
N PHE A 330 -29.40 25.02 21.27
CA PHE A 330 -29.34 23.58 20.96
C PHE A 330 -28.17 22.93 21.69
N SER A 331 -28.25 21.62 21.84
CA SER A 331 -27.14 20.81 22.36
C SER A 331 -26.07 20.61 21.30
N LEU A 332 -24.82 20.54 21.74
CA LEU A 332 -23.70 20.19 20.89
C LEU A 332 -23.89 18.82 20.24
N GLU A 333 -23.82 18.80 18.92
CA GLU A 333 -23.83 17.58 18.12
C GLU A 333 -22.46 17.38 17.42
N PRO A 334 -22.11 16.16 16.97
CA PRO A 334 -20.80 15.90 16.36
C PRO A 334 -20.46 16.81 15.18
N TYR A 335 -21.44 17.17 14.35
CA TYR A 335 -21.29 18.09 13.21
C TYR A 335 -21.10 19.56 13.60
N ASP A 336 -21.32 19.92 14.87
CA ASP A 336 -21.10 21.27 15.41
C ASP A 336 -19.69 21.46 15.95
N TRP A 337 -18.99 20.35 16.28
CA TRP A 337 -17.72 20.35 17.00
C TRP A 337 -16.67 21.25 16.35
N ASN A 338 -16.32 20.99 15.10
CA ASN A 338 -15.26 21.70 14.42
C ASN A 338 -15.52 23.20 14.32
N PHE A 339 -16.77 23.59 14.01
CA PHE A 339 -17.13 25.00 13.86
C PHE A 339 -17.01 25.80 15.16
N TYR A 340 -17.52 25.24 16.27
CA TYR A 340 -17.46 25.95 17.56
C TYR A 340 -16.13 25.77 18.28
N ALA A 341 -15.42 24.68 18.06
CA ALA A 341 -14.06 24.50 18.56
C ALA A 341 -13.11 25.57 17.98
N GLU A 342 -13.25 25.89 16.68
CA GLU A 342 -12.50 26.97 16.04
C GLU A 342 -12.78 28.34 16.67
N GLN A 343 -14.04 28.64 16.99
CA GLN A 343 -14.40 29.88 17.68
C GLN A 343 -13.81 29.95 19.11
N VAL A 344 -13.81 28.82 19.84
CA VAL A 344 -13.17 28.71 21.16
C VAL A 344 -11.67 28.92 21.04
N ARG A 345 -11.03 28.29 20.03
CA ARG A 345 -9.60 28.45 19.76
C ARG A 345 -9.21 29.91 19.47
N LYS A 346 -9.95 30.55 18.57
CA LYS A 346 -9.75 31.97 18.24
C LYS A 346 -9.92 32.87 19.46
N ALA A 347 -10.95 32.63 20.28
CA ALA A 347 -11.18 33.42 21.49
C ALA A 347 -10.11 33.24 22.58
N LYS A 348 -9.48 32.03 22.66
CA LYS A 348 -8.46 31.76 23.68
C LYS A 348 -7.06 32.18 23.28
N TYR A 349 -6.70 32.03 22.01
CA TYR A 349 -5.33 32.12 21.53
C TYR A 349 -5.09 33.29 20.58
N ASP A 350 -6.15 34.03 20.23
CA ASP A 350 -6.11 35.15 19.25
C ASP A 350 -5.46 34.72 17.92
N LEU A 351 -5.73 33.46 17.49
CA LEU A 351 -5.15 32.83 16.34
C LEU A 351 -6.20 32.65 15.25
N ASP A 352 -6.01 33.29 14.11
CA ASP A 352 -6.83 33.10 12.91
C ASP A 352 -6.05 32.24 11.90
N GLU A 353 -6.59 31.06 11.55
CA GLU A 353 -5.97 30.19 10.55
C GLU A 353 -5.80 30.86 9.20
N ASN A 354 -6.69 31.79 8.82
CA ASN A 354 -6.59 32.51 7.56
C ASN A 354 -5.37 33.45 7.48
N GLU A 355 -4.84 33.88 8.61
CA GLU A 355 -3.60 34.65 8.67
C GLU A 355 -2.35 33.77 8.53
N ILE A 356 -2.47 32.49 8.89
CA ILE A 356 -1.37 31.53 8.86
C ILE A 356 -1.33 30.76 7.51
N LYS A 357 -2.49 30.44 6.94
CA LYS A 357 -2.60 29.68 5.66
C LYS A 357 -1.66 30.19 4.55
N PRO A 358 -1.48 31.50 4.31
CA PRO A 358 -0.59 31.98 3.25
C PRO A 358 0.88 31.56 3.38
N TYR A 359 1.34 31.23 4.59
CA TYR A 359 2.70 30.72 4.83
C TYR A 359 2.86 29.25 4.42
N PHE A 360 1.77 28.53 4.29
CA PHE A 360 1.74 27.10 3.95
C PHE A 360 1.34 26.86 2.49
N GLU A 361 1.83 27.68 1.57
CA GLU A 361 1.79 27.36 0.16
C GLU A 361 2.67 26.12 -0.08
N LEU A 362 2.17 25.15 -0.87
CA LEU A 362 2.79 23.82 -1.01
C LEU A 362 4.27 23.89 -1.39
N LYS A 363 4.62 24.68 -2.40
CA LYS A 363 6.00 24.74 -2.89
C LYS A 363 6.91 25.41 -1.86
N ASN A 364 6.43 26.46 -1.21
CA ASN A 364 7.15 27.12 -0.11
C ASN A 364 7.36 26.17 1.08
N ALA A 365 6.31 25.46 1.51
CA ALA A 365 6.40 24.48 2.59
C ALA A 365 7.34 23.32 2.26
N LEU A 366 7.37 22.87 1.00
CA LEU A 366 8.23 21.78 0.55
C LEU A 366 9.70 22.24 0.45
N GLU A 367 9.98 23.30 -0.30
CA GLU A 367 11.37 23.71 -0.60
C GLU A 367 12.00 24.46 0.59
N ASN A 368 11.31 25.48 1.13
CA ASN A 368 11.82 26.32 2.22
C ASN A 368 11.54 25.76 3.62
N GLY A 369 10.69 24.74 3.72
CA GLY A 369 10.38 24.01 4.95
C GLY A 369 11.04 22.64 4.99
N VAL A 370 10.47 21.64 4.27
CA VAL A 370 10.88 20.23 4.34
C VAL A 370 12.32 20.05 3.84
N PHE A 371 12.63 20.54 2.63
CA PHE A 371 13.97 20.39 2.06
C PHE A 371 15.01 21.16 2.86
N TYR A 372 14.70 22.38 3.27
CA TYR A 372 15.58 23.16 4.13
C TYR A 372 15.90 22.42 5.44
N ALA A 373 14.88 21.89 6.11
CA ALA A 373 15.07 21.15 7.36
C ALA A 373 15.90 19.87 7.13
N ALA A 374 15.62 19.12 6.07
CA ALA A 374 16.37 17.92 5.71
C ALA A 374 17.84 18.24 5.37
N THR A 375 18.09 19.31 4.62
CA THR A 375 19.46 19.78 4.33
C THR A 375 20.20 20.16 5.60
N LYS A 376 19.57 20.90 6.52
CA LYS A 376 20.19 21.29 7.79
C LYS A 376 20.46 20.11 8.72
N LEU A 377 19.60 19.08 8.69
CA LEU A 377 19.67 17.97 9.62
C LEU A 377 20.58 16.84 9.11
N TYR A 378 20.56 16.59 7.80
CA TYR A 378 21.22 15.43 7.17
C TYR A 378 22.25 15.81 6.09
N GLY A 379 22.39 17.08 5.73
CA GLY A 379 23.30 17.52 4.67
C GLY A 379 22.78 17.29 3.25
N ILE A 380 21.67 16.53 3.07
CA ILE A 380 21.16 16.16 1.75
C ILE A 380 20.60 17.37 0.99
N THR A 381 20.74 17.35 -0.33
CA THR A 381 20.26 18.41 -1.23
C THR A 381 19.28 17.85 -2.26
N PHE A 382 18.46 18.73 -2.85
CA PHE A 382 17.36 18.37 -3.74
C PHE A 382 17.43 19.14 -5.04
N LYS A 383 17.20 18.46 -6.18
CA LYS A 383 17.16 19.07 -7.50
C LYS A 383 15.92 18.59 -8.25
N GLU A 384 15.04 19.51 -8.66
CA GLU A 384 13.86 19.17 -9.47
C GLU A 384 14.27 18.54 -10.82
N ARG A 385 13.60 17.45 -11.22
CA ARG A 385 13.82 16.70 -12.45
C ARG A 385 12.54 16.66 -13.28
N LYS A 386 12.51 17.48 -14.33
CA LYS A 386 11.38 17.57 -15.29
C LYS A 386 11.52 16.61 -16.49
N ASP A 387 12.68 16.00 -16.63
CA ASP A 387 13.02 15.06 -17.69
C ASP A 387 12.64 13.61 -17.36
N ILE A 388 12.26 13.32 -16.11
CA ILE A 388 11.83 11.98 -15.69
C ILE A 388 10.32 11.84 -15.91
N PRO A 389 9.87 10.81 -16.67
CA PRO A 389 8.44 10.58 -16.89
C PRO A 389 7.66 10.31 -15.61
N VAL A 390 6.45 10.85 -15.54
CA VAL A 390 5.54 10.69 -14.40
C VAL A 390 4.21 10.07 -14.83
N TYR A 391 3.52 9.40 -13.90
CA TYR A 391 2.22 8.77 -14.17
C TYR A 391 1.04 9.78 -14.17
N HIS A 392 1.24 10.98 -13.67
CA HIS A 392 0.25 12.06 -13.68
C HIS A 392 0.96 13.42 -13.72
N PRO A 393 0.45 14.42 -14.46
CA PRO A 393 1.13 15.72 -14.64
C PRO A 393 1.31 16.53 -13.37
N ASP A 394 0.54 16.23 -12.30
CA ASP A 394 0.69 16.90 -11.00
C ASP A 394 1.83 16.33 -10.13
N VAL A 395 2.49 15.25 -10.56
CA VAL A 395 3.58 14.62 -9.81
C VAL A 395 4.87 15.39 -10.03
N LEU A 396 5.51 15.77 -8.94
CA LEU A 396 6.83 16.40 -8.94
C LEU A 396 7.91 15.35 -8.71
N VAL A 397 9.06 15.48 -9.36
CA VAL A 397 10.20 14.60 -9.15
C VAL A 397 11.42 15.41 -8.73
N TYR A 398 12.07 14.95 -7.68
CA TYR A 398 13.32 15.51 -7.18
C TYR A 398 14.39 14.42 -7.12
N GLU A 399 15.59 14.76 -7.55
CA GLU A 399 16.78 13.96 -7.32
C GLU A 399 17.48 14.45 -6.06
N LEU A 400 17.88 13.50 -5.22
CA LEU A 400 18.51 13.75 -3.94
C LEU A 400 20.01 13.43 -4.03
N PHE A 401 20.80 14.23 -3.33
CA PHE A 401 22.25 14.09 -3.26
C PHE A 401 22.71 14.16 -1.81
N GLU A 402 23.76 13.42 -1.47
CA GLU A 402 24.50 13.57 -0.23
C GLU A 402 25.20 14.94 -0.16
N GLU A 403 25.73 15.31 0.99
CA GLU A 403 26.46 16.57 1.21
C GLU A 403 27.65 16.75 0.26
N ASP A 404 28.33 15.65 -0.10
CA ASP A 404 29.46 15.63 -1.04
C ASP A 404 29.04 15.64 -2.54
N GLY A 405 27.74 15.71 -2.81
CA GLY A 405 27.17 15.68 -4.16
C GLY A 405 26.99 14.28 -4.74
N THR A 406 27.26 13.24 -3.97
CA THR A 406 27.01 11.85 -4.41
C THR A 406 25.50 11.63 -4.59
N PRO A 407 25.05 11.11 -5.76
CA PRO A 407 23.63 10.85 -6.00
C PRO A 407 23.07 9.85 -4.99
N LEU A 408 21.95 10.17 -4.34
CA LEU A 408 21.29 9.36 -3.31
C LEU A 408 20.11 8.56 -3.86
N GLY A 409 19.15 9.21 -4.54
CA GLY A 409 17.95 8.57 -5.06
C GLY A 409 16.97 9.55 -5.69
N LEU A 410 15.73 9.09 -5.94
CA LEU A 410 14.65 9.92 -6.45
C LEU A 410 13.48 9.99 -5.45
N PHE A 411 12.84 11.15 -5.42
CA PHE A 411 11.62 11.40 -4.67
C PHE A 411 10.52 11.90 -5.60
N TYR A 412 9.40 11.18 -5.63
CA TYR A 412 8.17 11.54 -6.33
C TYR A 412 7.17 12.10 -5.35
N GLY A 413 6.72 13.34 -5.56
CA GLY A 413 5.70 13.99 -4.73
C GLY A 413 4.37 14.08 -5.48
N ASP A 414 3.38 13.31 -5.05
CA ASP A 414 2.02 13.31 -5.59
C ASP A 414 1.04 13.90 -4.58
N PHE A 415 0.96 15.24 -4.55
CA PHE A 415 0.38 15.95 -3.42
C PHE A 415 -1.11 16.23 -3.54
N PHE A 416 -1.69 16.34 -4.75
CA PHE A 416 -3.05 16.81 -4.93
C PHE A 416 -4.09 15.70 -4.99
N ALA A 417 -5.27 15.95 -4.41
CA ALA A 417 -6.44 15.08 -4.50
C ALA A 417 -6.96 15.00 -5.94
N ARG A 418 -7.48 13.83 -6.32
CA ARG A 418 -8.20 13.57 -7.56
C ARG A 418 -9.16 12.39 -7.40
N GLU A 419 -10.16 12.27 -8.27
CA GLU A 419 -11.18 11.22 -8.20
C GLU A 419 -10.60 9.79 -8.33
N SER A 420 -9.48 9.64 -9.06
CA SER A 420 -8.78 8.37 -9.25
C SER A 420 -7.82 8.00 -8.11
N LYS A 421 -7.75 8.79 -7.04
CA LYS A 421 -6.82 8.61 -5.92
C LYS A 421 -7.56 8.23 -4.64
N ARG A 422 -7.04 7.23 -3.92
CA ARG A 422 -7.50 6.89 -2.57
C ARG A 422 -7.23 8.04 -1.59
N GLY A 423 -8.14 8.27 -0.65
CA GLY A 423 -7.96 9.27 0.40
C GLY A 423 -6.88 8.89 1.40
N GLY A 424 -6.36 9.89 2.13
CA GLY A 424 -5.28 9.75 3.10
C GLY A 424 -3.93 10.21 2.55
N ALA A 425 -2.86 9.88 3.26
CA ALA A 425 -1.48 10.14 2.83
C ALA A 425 -0.61 8.90 3.14
N TRP A 426 0.30 8.58 2.24
CA TRP A 426 1.23 7.45 2.41
C TRP A 426 2.52 7.66 1.64
N MET A 427 3.52 6.89 1.98
CA MET A 427 4.74 6.74 1.20
C MET A 427 5.00 5.27 0.89
N SER A 428 5.68 5.02 -0.20
CA SER A 428 6.27 3.74 -0.54
C SER A 428 7.37 3.95 -1.58
N ASN A 429 7.78 2.92 -2.27
CA ASN A 429 8.88 2.97 -3.23
C ASN A 429 8.54 2.23 -4.52
N PHE A 430 9.08 2.71 -5.62
CA PHE A 430 9.15 1.98 -6.89
C PHE A 430 10.38 1.07 -6.95
N VAL A 431 11.49 1.50 -6.32
CA VAL A 431 12.74 0.75 -6.21
C VAL A 431 13.22 0.80 -4.78
N ASN A 432 13.43 -0.36 -4.17
CA ASN A 432 14.02 -0.50 -2.84
C ASN A 432 15.51 -0.20 -2.87
N GLN A 433 16.04 0.44 -1.83
CA GLN A 433 17.47 0.52 -1.61
C GLN A 433 18.00 -0.87 -1.21
N SER A 434 19.00 -1.37 -1.92
CA SER A 434 19.62 -2.65 -1.61
C SER A 434 21.08 -2.66 -2.01
N LYS A 435 21.97 -2.91 -1.05
CA LYS A 435 23.39 -3.16 -1.34
C LYS A 435 23.59 -4.46 -2.10
N LEU A 436 22.79 -5.49 -1.77
CA LEU A 436 22.84 -6.81 -2.41
C LEU A 436 22.49 -6.73 -3.90
N LEU A 437 21.52 -5.89 -4.26
CA LEU A 437 21.07 -5.71 -5.65
C LEU A 437 21.76 -4.51 -6.34
N GLY A 438 22.53 -3.71 -5.61
CA GLY A 438 23.17 -2.51 -6.13
C GLY A 438 22.18 -1.38 -6.45
N THR A 439 20.97 -1.41 -5.89
CA THR A 439 19.92 -0.45 -6.17
C THR A 439 19.91 0.72 -5.19
N LYS A 440 19.56 1.91 -5.71
CA LYS A 440 19.29 3.13 -4.93
C LYS A 440 17.77 3.37 -4.85
N PRO A 441 17.27 4.09 -3.82
CA PRO A 441 15.84 4.23 -3.60
C PRO A 441 15.19 5.15 -4.64
N VAL A 442 14.02 4.72 -5.12
CA VAL A 442 13.06 5.57 -5.83
C VAL A 442 11.78 5.56 -5.04
N ILE A 443 11.57 6.58 -4.23
CA ILE A 443 10.45 6.67 -3.30
C ILE A 443 9.37 7.60 -3.83
N TYR A 444 8.13 7.37 -3.38
CA TYR A 444 7.04 8.29 -3.62
C TYR A 444 6.27 8.62 -2.33
N ASN A 445 5.78 9.85 -2.26
CA ASN A 445 4.89 10.31 -1.21
C ASN A 445 3.59 10.81 -1.85
N VAL A 446 2.47 10.29 -1.39
CA VAL A 446 1.14 10.62 -1.91
C VAL A 446 0.34 11.31 -0.83
N CYS A 447 -0.28 12.44 -1.18
CA CYS A 447 -1.16 13.22 -0.32
C CYS A 447 -2.48 13.52 -1.05
N ASN A 448 -3.38 14.22 -0.39
CA ASN A 448 -4.68 14.64 -0.91
C ASN A 448 -4.97 16.10 -0.59
N TYR A 449 -4.01 17.00 -0.84
CA TYR A 449 -4.23 18.44 -0.68
C TYR A 449 -5.16 18.99 -1.76
N VAL A 450 -5.79 20.10 -1.46
CA VAL A 450 -6.62 20.82 -2.43
C VAL A 450 -5.74 21.34 -3.57
N LYS A 451 -6.14 21.07 -4.81
CA LYS A 451 -5.39 21.53 -5.99
C LYS A 451 -5.52 23.06 -6.13
N PRO A 452 -4.44 23.78 -6.52
CA PRO A 452 -4.52 25.20 -6.81
C PRO A 452 -5.46 25.46 -7.98
N THR A 453 -6.05 26.66 -8.01
CA THR A 453 -6.78 27.18 -9.15
C THR A 453 -6.00 28.34 -9.77
N ASP A 454 -6.38 28.81 -10.96
CA ASP A 454 -5.73 29.94 -11.63
C ASP A 454 -5.68 31.22 -10.76
N SER A 455 -6.59 31.33 -9.80
CA SER A 455 -6.71 32.49 -8.91
C SER A 455 -6.24 32.25 -7.47
N LYS A 456 -5.95 31.01 -7.05
CA LYS A 456 -5.58 30.66 -5.68
C LYS A 456 -4.48 29.62 -5.63
N PRO A 457 -3.38 29.87 -4.90
CA PRO A 457 -2.34 28.88 -4.68
C PRO A 457 -2.86 27.67 -3.89
N ALA A 458 -2.13 26.56 -3.94
CA ALA A 458 -2.38 25.42 -3.07
C ALA A 458 -1.93 25.75 -1.65
N LEU A 459 -2.84 26.21 -0.83
CA LEU A 459 -2.60 26.43 0.59
C LEU A 459 -2.87 25.13 1.35
N LEU A 460 -1.88 24.66 2.07
CA LEU A 460 -2.01 23.46 2.89
C LEU A 460 -2.90 23.76 4.10
N THR A 461 -3.76 22.79 4.44
CA THR A 461 -4.50 22.81 5.70
C THR A 461 -3.70 22.11 6.78
N TYR A 462 -3.89 22.59 7.99
CA TYR A 462 -3.28 22.05 9.20
C TYR A 462 -3.69 20.59 9.46
#